data_0d4d85afebba60f5a596684ffad39331
#
_entry.id   0d4d85afebba60f5a596684ffad39331
#
_cell.length_a   1.000
_cell.length_b   1.000
_cell.length_c   1.000
_cell.angle_alpha   90.00
_cell.angle_beta   90.00
_cell.angle_gamma   90.00
#
_symmetry.space_group_name_H-M   'P 1'
#
loop_
_entity.id
_entity.type
_entity.pdbx_description
1 polymer ?
#
loop_
_entity_poly.entity_id
_entity_poly.type
_entity_poly.pdbx_seq_one_letter_code
_entity_poly.pdbx_strand_id
1 'polypeptide(L)'
;MSDQPAPYVLVLYYSRSGHVRMLAEQMALGIESTGMEARLRTVPAVSTVCEASASDIPESGDIYCSEDDLANCSGLLMGSPTRFGNMAAPLQYFIDGTAGLWMNGAMVNKPAGVFTSTSSMHGGQESTLLTMMLPLLHQGMVIAGLPYAEPELTSTKTGGTPYGATHVEAESLSREEIKLSQAQGKRMAQLASALNQSQGA
;
A
#
# COMPACT_ATOMS: atom_id res chain seq x y z
N MET A 1 -2.34 -21.23 -24.90
CA MET A 1 -2.99 -20.37 -23.91
C MET A 1 -1.89 -19.99 -22.94
N SER A 2 -1.50 -18.72 -22.88
CA SER A 2 -0.45 -18.23 -21.99
C SER A 2 -0.91 -18.39 -20.55
N ASP A 3 -0.14 -19.14 -19.78
CA ASP A 3 -0.35 -19.37 -18.34
C ASP A 3 0.11 -18.13 -17.52
N GLN A 4 -0.43 -16.96 -17.90
CA GLN A 4 -0.17 -15.76 -17.11
C GLN A 4 -1.10 -15.76 -15.89
N PRO A 5 -0.56 -15.55 -14.70
CA PRO A 5 -1.38 -15.46 -13.48
C PRO A 5 -2.42 -14.36 -13.62
N ALA A 6 -3.60 -14.58 -13.02
CA ALA A 6 -4.65 -13.57 -13.01
C ALA A 6 -4.13 -12.24 -12.43
N PRO A 7 -4.56 -11.08 -12.97
CA PRO A 7 -4.12 -9.79 -12.49
C PRO A 7 -4.56 -9.55 -11.04
N TYR A 8 -3.71 -8.99 -10.22
CA TYR A 8 -3.99 -8.67 -8.82
C TYR A 8 -3.42 -7.31 -8.40
N VAL A 9 -4.01 -6.72 -7.39
CA VAL A 9 -3.43 -5.57 -6.69
C VAL A 9 -2.70 -6.07 -5.46
N LEU A 10 -1.44 -5.70 -5.33
CA LEU A 10 -0.65 -5.97 -4.13
C LEU A 10 -0.92 -4.88 -3.09
N VAL A 11 -1.29 -5.29 -1.88
CA VAL A 11 -1.40 -4.44 -0.69
C VAL A 11 -0.22 -4.75 0.22
N LEU A 12 0.88 -4.03 0.01
CA LEU A 12 2.12 -4.19 0.77
C LEU A 12 2.14 -3.22 1.94
N TYR A 13 2.33 -3.73 3.17
CA TYR A 13 2.34 -2.88 4.34
C TYR A 13 3.30 -3.37 5.44
N TYR A 14 3.69 -2.44 6.31
CA TYR A 14 4.24 -2.73 7.63
C TYR A 14 3.30 -2.20 8.71
N SER A 15 3.04 -2.99 9.74
CA SER A 15 2.18 -2.58 10.85
C SER A 15 2.75 -3.08 12.17
N ARG A 16 3.04 -2.16 13.11
CA ARG A 16 3.56 -2.52 14.45
C ARG A 16 2.45 -2.83 15.45
N SER A 17 1.38 -2.02 15.44
CA SER A 17 0.27 -2.07 16.41
C SER A 17 -1.07 -2.45 15.78
N GLY A 18 -1.08 -2.90 14.52
CA GLY A 18 -2.30 -3.31 13.83
C GLY A 18 -3.01 -2.20 13.01
N HIS A 19 -2.78 -0.93 13.29
CA HIS A 19 -3.52 0.18 12.67
C HIS A 19 -3.39 0.24 11.15
N VAL A 20 -2.18 0.10 10.61
CA VAL A 20 -1.98 0.04 9.14
C VAL A 20 -2.61 -1.22 8.55
N ARG A 21 -2.59 -2.35 9.27
CA ARG A 21 -3.25 -3.58 8.86
C ARG A 21 -4.75 -3.40 8.71
N MET A 22 -5.42 -2.72 9.65
CA MET A 22 -6.86 -2.44 9.54
C MET A 22 -7.21 -1.68 8.25
N LEU A 23 -6.38 -0.70 7.84
CA LEU A 23 -6.55 0.00 6.57
C LEU A 23 -6.33 -0.95 5.38
N ALA A 24 -5.28 -1.77 5.41
CA ALA A 24 -4.95 -2.73 4.36
C ALA A 24 -6.10 -3.73 4.12
N GLU A 25 -6.71 -4.23 5.18
CA GLU A 25 -7.87 -5.13 5.12
C GLU A 25 -9.08 -4.45 4.44
N GLN A 26 -9.34 -3.17 4.75
CA GLN A 26 -10.43 -2.42 4.10
C GLN A 26 -10.13 -2.15 2.61
N MET A 27 -8.87 -1.89 2.25
CA MET A 27 -8.47 -1.75 0.85
C MET A 27 -8.66 -3.05 0.07
N ALA A 28 -8.33 -4.19 0.68
CA ALA A 28 -8.55 -5.49 0.07
C ALA A 28 -10.04 -5.71 -0.26
N LEU A 29 -10.96 -5.39 0.66
CA LEU A 29 -12.39 -5.44 0.40
C LEU A 29 -12.82 -4.53 -0.76
N GLY A 30 -12.22 -3.33 -0.85
CA GLY A 30 -12.45 -2.42 -1.97
C GLY A 30 -11.99 -2.98 -3.32
N ILE A 31 -10.80 -3.59 -3.37
CA ILE A 31 -10.25 -4.25 -4.57
C ILE A 31 -11.16 -5.41 -4.98
N GLU A 32 -11.47 -6.32 -4.05
CA GLU A 32 -12.28 -7.51 -4.29
C GLU A 32 -13.71 -7.18 -4.74
N SER A 33 -14.25 -6.03 -4.33
CA SER A 33 -15.56 -5.54 -4.80
C SER A 33 -15.61 -5.30 -6.32
N THR A 34 -14.45 -5.21 -7.00
CA THR A 34 -14.34 -5.07 -8.45
C THR A 34 -14.18 -6.41 -9.18
N GLY A 35 -14.04 -7.53 -8.45
CA GLY A 35 -13.71 -8.84 -8.99
C GLY A 35 -12.22 -9.08 -9.21
N MET A 36 -11.34 -8.13 -8.84
CA MET A 36 -9.89 -8.31 -8.89
C MET A 36 -9.35 -8.91 -7.60
N GLU A 37 -8.33 -9.77 -7.68
CA GLU A 37 -7.67 -10.35 -6.51
C GLU A 37 -6.91 -9.27 -5.73
N ALA A 38 -7.04 -9.27 -4.39
CA ALA A 38 -6.20 -8.51 -3.48
C ALA A 38 -5.19 -9.46 -2.82
N ARG A 39 -3.90 -9.12 -2.88
CA ARG A 39 -2.85 -9.85 -2.16
C ARG A 39 -2.27 -8.98 -1.06
N LEU A 40 -2.54 -9.34 0.20
CA LEU A 40 -1.95 -8.69 1.36
C LEU A 40 -0.58 -9.32 1.63
N ARG A 41 0.43 -8.47 1.80
CA ARG A 41 1.81 -8.86 2.14
C ARG A 41 2.38 -7.91 3.18
N THR A 42 3.22 -8.43 4.05
CA THR A 42 3.96 -7.61 5.01
C THR A 42 5.47 -7.75 4.79
N VAL A 43 6.25 -7.03 5.59
CA VAL A 43 7.72 -7.12 5.62
C VAL A 43 8.19 -7.45 7.04
N PRO A 44 9.33 -8.16 7.20
CA PRO A 44 9.88 -8.46 8.52
C PRO A 44 10.33 -7.17 9.24
N ALA A 45 10.34 -7.21 10.56
CA ALA A 45 10.92 -6.14 11.36
C ALA A 45 12.44 -6.10 11.17
N VAL A 46 13.00 -4.88 11.13
CA VAL A 46 14.47 -4.69 11.11
C VAL A 46 15.00 -4.79 12.53
N SER A 47 16.07 -5.58 12.72
CA SER A 47 16.80 -5.74 13.97
C SER A 47 18.07 -4.89 13.98
N THR A 48 18.52 -4.50 15.20
CA THR A 48 19.84 -3.91 15.42
C THR A 48 20.97 -4.96 15.42
N VAL A 49 20.62 -6.24 15.42
CA VAL A 49 21.57 -7.36 15.32
C VAL A 49 21.72 -7.69 13.84
N CYS A 50 22.98 -7.77 13.35
CA CYS A 50 23.27 -8.05 11.93
C CYS A 50 23.07 -9.52 11.53
N GLU A 51 22.32 -10.27 12.31
CA GLU A 51 21.92 -11.66 12.03
C GLU A 51 20.43 -11.69 11.66
N ALA A 52 20.03 -12.69 10.89
CA ALA A 52 18.62 -12.90 10.58
C ALA A 52 17.83 -13.10 11.89
N SER A 53 16.98 -12.15 12.23
CA SER A 53 16.23 -12.14 13.49
C SER A 53 14.74 -12.45 13.31
N ALA A 54 14.27 -12.49 12.06
CA ALA A 54 12.91 -12.90 11.72
C ALA A 54 12.93 -14.32 11.15
N SER A 55 11.88 -15.10 11.45
CA SER A 55 11.67 -16.40 10.82
C SER A 55 11.33 -16.19 9.33
N ASP A 56 11.58 -17.20 8.47
CA ASP A 56 11.25 -17.15 7.05
C ASP A 56 9.74 -17.00 6.80
N ILE A 57 8.92 -17.36 7.77
CA ILE A 57 7.47 -17.25 7.76
C ILE A 57 7.04 -16.46 8.99
N PRO A 58 6.14 -15.45 8.87
CA PRO A 58 5.62 -14.74 10.03
C PRO A 58 4.92 -15.68 11.01
N GLU A 59 5.12 -15.48 12.31
CA GLU A 59 4.40 -16.24 13.35
C GLU A 59 2.89 -15.98 13.33
N SER A 60 2.50 -14.82 12.85
CA SER A 60 1.10 -14.41 12.71
C SER A 60 0.96 -13.32 11.66
N GLY A 61 -0.23 -13.18 11.07
CA GLY A 61 -0.53 -12.16 10.06
C GLY A 61 -0.30 -12.66 8.64
N ASP A 62 -0.11 -11.73 7.72
CA ASP A 62 0.11 -12.03 6.31
C ASP A 62 1.55 -12.48 6.05
N ILE A 63 1.75 -13.28 5.00
CA ILE A 63 3.07 -13.75 4.61
C ILE A 63 3.95 -12.59 4.12
N TYR A 64 5.27 -12.76 4.22
CA TYR A 64 6.20 -11.76 3.72
C TYR A 64 6.09 -11.59 2.21
N CYS A 65 6.26 -10.34 1.77
CA CYS A 65 6.30 -10.00 0.36
C CYS A 65 7.60 -10.52 -0.26
N SER A 66 7.48 -11.20 -1.39
CA SER A 66 8.61 -11.53 -2.25
C SER A 66 8.80 -10.47 -3.34
N GLU A 67 9.98 -10.46 -3.99
CA GLU A 67 10.20 -9.65 -5.20
C GLU A 67 9.24 -10.05 -6.33
N ASP A 68 8.89 -11.34 -6.44
CA ASP A 68 7.93 -11.84 -7.43
C ASP A 68 6.51 -11.30 -7.19
N ASP A 69 6.07 -11.18 -5.94
CA ASP A 69 4.78 -10.56 -5.61
C ASP A 69 4.73 -9.11 -6.12
N LEU A 70 5.83 -8.38 -5.96
CA LEU A 70 5.93 -6.99 -6.41
C LEU A 70 6.06 -6.92 -7.95
N ALA A 71 6.94 -7.73 -8.54
CA ALA A 71 7.18 -7.73 -9.98
C ALA A 71 5.92 -8.10 -10.80
N ASN A 72 5.10 -9.01 -10.31
CA ASN A 72 3.94 -9.52 -11.03
C ASN A 72 2.61 -8.85 -10.66
N CYS A 73 2.59 -7.90 -9.72
CA CYS A 73 1.37 -7.17 -9.41
C CYS A 73 0.91 -6.29 -10.56
N SER A 74 -0.39 -6.10 -10.70
CA SER A 74 -0.99 -5.17 -11.67
C SER A 74 -1.14 -3.74 -11.13
N GLY A 75 -0.99 -3.56 -9.83
CA GLY A 75 -1.03 -2.29 -9.12
C GLY A 75 -0.59 -2.49 -7.66
N LEU A 76 -0.16 -1.42 -7.02
CA LEU A 76 0.40 -1.45 -5.67
C LEU A 76 -0.33 -0.46 -4.75
N LEU A 77 -0.72 -0.94 -3.58
CA LEU A 77 -1.05 -0.10 -2.43
C LEU A 77 -0.01 -0.36 -1.33
N MET A 78 0.75 0.69 -0.97
CA MET A 78 1.88 0.58 -0.05
C MET A 78 1.58 1.35 1.25
N GLY A 79 1.69 0.69 2.40
CA GLY A 79 1.33 1.23 3.70
C GLY A 79 2.38 1.11 4.78
N SER A 80 2.52 2.16 5.59
CA SER A 80 3.44 2.20 6.72
C SER A 80 2.88 3.08 7.84
N PRO A 81 3.15 2.78 9.11
CA PRO A 81 2.98 3.77 10.16
C PRO A 81 3.98 4.91 9.95
N THR A 82 3.62 6.13 10.35
CA THR A 82 4.56 7.26 10.31
C THR A 82 5.77 7.01 11.23
N ARG A 83 6.92 7.41 10.77
CA ARG A 83 8.16 7.56 11.57
C ARG A 83 8.79 8.89 11.20
N PHE A 84 8.52 9.91 12.04
CA PHE A 84 9.00 11.29 11.81
C PHE A 84 8.66 11.83 10.42
N GLY A 85 7.43 11.58 9.94
CA GLY A 85 6.97 12.02 8.63
C GLY A 85 7.44 11.14 7.45
N ASN A 86 7.99 9.97 7.73
CA ASN A 86 8.47 8.99 6.74
C ASN A 86 7.91 7.60 7.02
N MET A 87 8.13 6.66 6.09
CA MET A 87 7.81 5.25 6.32
C MET A 87 8.71 4.62 7.38
N ALA A 88 8.27 3.54 7.99
CA ALA A 88 9.07 2.77 8.93
C ALA A 88 10.23 2.04 8.23
N ALA A 89 11.37 1.93 8.93
CA ALA A 89 12.59 1.31 8.41
C ALA A 89 12.39 -0.09 7.78
N PRO A 90 11.54 -1.00 8.31
CA PRO A 90 11.31 -2.29 7.66
C PRO A 90 10.80 -2.19 6.24
N LEU A 91 9.86 -1.27 5.96
CA LEU A 91 9.33 -1.09 4.61
C LEU A 91 10.37 -0.40 3.70
N GLN A 92 11.08 0.61 4.22
CA GLN A 92 12.17 1.26 3.49
C GLN A 92 13.25 0.24 3.12
N TYR A 93 13.66 -0.61 4.05
CA TYR A 93 14.67 -1.65 3.82
C TYR A 93 14.25 -2.63 2.71
N PHE A 94 12.97 -3.03 2.69
CA PHE A 94 12.44 -3.87 1.62
C PHE A 94 12.52 -3.15 0.26
N ILE A 95 12.09 -1.89 0.20
CA ILE A 95 12.15 -1.10 -1.05
C ILE A 95 13.58 -0.87 -1.52
N ASP A 96 14.53 -0.61 -0.61
CA ASP A 96 15.95 -0.45 -0.95
C ASP A 96 16.54 -1.72 -1.59
N GLY A 97 16.02 -2.90 -1.25
CA GLY A 97 16.38 -4.18 -1.85
C GLY A 97 15.89 -4.39 -3.29
N THR A 98 14.93 -3.57 -3.79
CA THR A 98 14.28 -3.79 -5.10
C THR A 98 15.04 -3.19 -6.30
N ALA A 99 16.32 -2.87 -6.18
CA ALA A 99 17.12 -2.28 -7.26
C ALA A 99 17.10 -3.11 -8.56
N GLY A 100 17.05 -4.45 -8.45
CA GLY A 100 16.94 -5.35 -9.61
C GLY A 100 15.64 -5.14 -10.39
N LEU A 101 14.51 -4.96 -9.71
CA LEU A 101 13.21 -4.69 -10.31
C LEU A 101 13.18 -3.33 -11.00
N TRP A 102 13.79 -2.32 -10.39
CA TRP A 102 13.94 -1.00 -10.98
C TRP A 102 14.75 -1.03 -12.28
N MET A 103 15.91 -1.70 -12.28
CA MET A 103 16.76 -1.83 -13.47
C MET A 103 16.04 -2.52 -14.64
N ASN A 104 15.18 -3.49 -14.35
CA ASN A 104 14.42 -4.23 -15.36
C ASN A 104 13.09 -3.53 -15.75
N GLY A 105 12.77 -2.39 -15.13
CA GLY A 105 11.54 -1.66 -15.40
C GLY A 105 10.25 -2.39 -14.98
N ALA A 106 10.35 -3.35 -14.04
CA ALA A 106 9.23 -4.23 -13.67
C ALA A 106 7.99 -3.49 -13.15
N MET A 107 8.17 -2.27 -12.59
CA MET A 107 7.10 -1.47 -12.01
C MET A 107 6.61 -0.34 -12.91
N VAL A 108 7.23 -0.14 -14.07
CA VAL A 108 6.92 0.97 -14.99
C VAL A 108 5.45 0.91 -15.45
N ASN A 109 4.77 2.06 -15.38
CA ASN A 109 3.37 2.24 -15.77
C ASN A 109 2.32 1.52 -14.91
N LYS A 110 2.71 0.81 -13.86
CA LYS A 110 1.74 0.24 -12.91
C LYS A 110 1.19 1.33 -11.99
N PRO A 111 -0.12 1.34 -11.69
CA PRO A 111 -0.67 2.31 -10.76
C PRO A 111 -0.23 2.00 -9.32
N ALA A 112 0.03 3.06 -8.55
CA ALA A 112 0.39 2.95 -7.15
C ALA A 112 -0.34 3.98 -6.28
N GLY A 113 -0.66 3.59 -5.04
CA GLY A 113 -1.19 4.45 -4.00
C GLY A 113 -0.53 4.15 -2.67
N VAL A 114 -0.68 5.07 -1.73
CA VAL A 114 -0.05 4.97 -0.40
C VAL A 114 -1.07 5.18 0.71
N PHE A 115 -0.80 4.62 1.91
CA PHE A 115 -1.65 4.80 3.09
C PHE A 115 -0.81 4.74 4.38
N THR A 116 -1.29 5.39 5.45
CA THR A 116 -0.52 5.50 6.70
C THR A 116 -1.40 5.53 7.94
N SER A 117 -0.79 5.36 9.10
CA SER A 117 -1.40 5.67 10.40
C SER A 117 -0.48 6.55 11.24
N THR A 118 -1.07 7.39 12.08
CA THR A 118 -0.38 8.32 12.99
C THR A 118 -1.00 8.28 14.37
N SER A 119 -0.25 8.68 15.40
CA SER A 119 -0.79 8.78 16.78
C SER A 119 -1.57 10.08 17.02
N SER A 120 -1.51 11.05 16.09
CA SER A 120 -2.25 12.30 16.19
C SER A 120 -2.62 12.83 14.81
N MET A 121 -3.66 13.66 14.74
CA MET A 121 -4.20 14.20 13.49
C MET A 121 -3.15 14.95 12.65
N HIS A 122 -2.28 15.73 13.31
CA HIS A 122 -1.20 16.47 12.66
C HIS A 122 0.17 15.81 12.84
N GLY A 123 0.21 14.50 13.11
CA GLY A 123 1.40 13.72 13.38
C GLY A 123 2.17 13.25 12.13
N GLY A 124 1.96 13.89 10.97
CA GLY A 124 2.67 13.59 9.74
C GLY A 124 1.91 12.68 8.78
N GLN A 125 0.59 12.73 8.75
CA GLN A 125 -0.21 11.93 7.81
C GLN A 125 0.19 12.25 6.36
N GLU A 126 0.06 13.50 5.93
CA GLU A 126 0.33 13.93 4.57
C GLU A 126 1.81 13.81 4.21
N SER A 127 2.72 14.22 5.12
CA SER A 127 4.16 14.13 4.85
C SER A 127 4.63 12.69 4.64
N THR A 128 4.12 11.74 5.45
CA THR A 128 4.43 10.32 5.29
C THR A 128 3.95 9.79 3.93
N LEU A 129 2.73 10.12 3.53
CA LEU A 129 2.19 9.72 2.23
C LEU A 129 3.04 10.31 1.09
N LEU A 130 3.34 11.61 1.13
CA LEU A 130 4.11 12.28 0.08
C LEU A 130 5.54 11.71 -0.03
N THR A 131 6.21 11.45 1.09
CA THR A 131 7.55 10.84 1.06
C THR A 131 7.52 9.39 0.55
N MET A 132 6.48 8.63 0.87
CA MET A 132 6.30 7.27 0.34
C MET A 132 6.06 7.23 -1.17
N MET A 133 5.53 8.28 -1.78
CA MET A 133 5.34 8.36 -3.22
C MET A 133 6.66 8.51 -3.99
N LEU A 134 7.69 9.09 -3.38
CA LEU A 134 8.97 9.35 -4.06
C LEU A 134 9.65 8.08 -4.60
N PRO A 135 9.86 7.02 -3.81
CA PRO A 135 10.45 5.78 -4.33
C PRO A 135 9.55 5.12 -5.39
N LEU A 136 8.24 5.23 -5.30
CA LEU A 136 7.32 4.68 -6.31
C LEU A 136 7.41 5.43 -7.65
N LEU A 137 7.57 6.76 -7.60
CA LEU A 137 7.87 7.56 -8.80
C LEU A 137 9.22 7.18 -9.43
N HIS A 138 10.25 6.92 -8.62
CA HIS A 138 11.54 6.42 -9.12
C HIS A 138 11.44 5.05 -9.77
N GLN A 139 10.51 4.21 -9.31
CA GLN A 139 10.18 2.92 -9.94
C GLN A 139 9.38 3.07 -11.25
N GLY A 140 9.02 4.30 -11.64
CA GLY A 140 8.23 4.58 -12.86
C GLY A 140 6.74 4.31 -12.74
N MET A 141 6.21 4.24 -11.50
CA MET A 141 4.80 3.98 -11.25
C MET A 141 3.92 5.23 -11.44
N VAL A 142 2.64 5.01 -11.70
CA VAL A 142 1.61 6.06 -11.84
C VAL A 142 0.92 6.26 -10.50
N ILE A 143 1.18 7.38 -9.83
CA ILE A 143 0.62 7.64 -8.50
C ILE A 143 -0.86 8.02 -8.57
N ALA A 144 -1.69 7.37 -7.76
CA ALA A 144 -3.12 7.60 -7.63
C ALA A 144 -3.54 7.81 -6.17
N GLY A 145 -4.09 8.98 -5.89
CA GLY A 145 -4.70 9.32 -4.60
C GLY A 145 -6.22 9.12 -4.59
N LEU A 146 -6.89 9.72 -3.61
CA LEU A 146 -8.35 9.76 -3.46
C LEU A 146 -8.92 11.07 -4.05
N PRO A 147 -9.92 11.01 -4.94
CA PRO A 147 -10.53 12.21 -5.48
C PRO A 147 -11.54 12.82 -4.51
N TYR A 148 -11.71 14.14 -4.53
CA TYR A 148 -12.76 14.83 -3.75
C TYR A 148 -14.20 14.51 -4.20
N ALA A 149 -14.37 13.63 -5.17
CA ALA A 149 -15.65 12.98 -5.45
C ALA A 149 -16.11 12.03 -4.32
N GLU A 150 -15.18 11.62 -3.45
CA GLU A 150 -15.48 10.89 -2.22
C GLU A 150 -15.89 11.88 -1.13
N PRO A 151 -17.19 11.95 -0.74
CA PRO A 151 -17.68 12.96 0.20
C PRO A 151 -17.07 12.84 1.59
N GLU A 152 -16.59 11.66 1.94
CA GLU A 152 -15.94 11.38 3.21
C GLU A 152 -14.66 12.19 3.41
N LEU A 153 -13.96 12.59 2.33
CA LEU A 153 -12.80 13.51 2.43
C LEU A 153 -13.16 14.88 3.00
N THR A 154 -14.40 15.31 2.77
CA THR A 154 -14.88 16.62 3.30
C THR A 154 -15.46 16.48 4.71
N SER A 155 -16.03 15.31 5.04
CA SER A 155 -16.76 15.11 6.30
C SER A 155 -15.92 14.50 7.42
N THR A 156 -14.80 13.83 7.11
CA THR A 156 -13.95 13.17 8.10
C THR A 156 -13.49 14.13 9.22
N LYS A 157 -13.42 13.60 10.44
CA LYS A 157 -12.88 14.28 11.63
C LYS A 157 -11.66 13.53 12.21
N THR A 158 -11.23 12.47 11.51
CA THR A 158 -10.10 11.62 11.90
C THR A 158 -9.14 11.48 10.72
N GLY A 159 -8.86 10.26 10.24
CA GLY A 159 -8.01 10.03 9.07
C GLY A 159 -8.72 10.27 7.74
N GLY A 160 -7.95 10.25 6.67
CA GLY A 160 -8.39 10.41 5.29
C GLY A 160 -7.89 11.69 4.64
N THR A 161 -7.13 11.55 3.57
CA THR A 161 -6.55 12.67 2.80
C THR A 161 -6.68 12.40 1.30
N PRO A 162 -6.59 13.42 0.43
CA PRO A 162 -6.57 13.22 -1.02
C PRO A 162 -5.31 12.49 -1.52
N TYR A 163 -4.27 12.42 -0.70
CA TYR A 163 -3.01 11.71 -1.03
C TYR A 163 -3.11 10.21 -0.77
N GLY A 164 -4.02 9.77 0.10
CA GLY A 164 -4.27 8.38 0.45
C GLY A 164 -5.05 8.26 1.76
N ALA A 165 -5.55 7.06 2.05
CA ALA A 165 -6.25 6.78 3.29
C ALA A 165 -5.28 6.84 4.47
N THR A 166 -5.76 7.38 5.59
CA THR A 166 -5.00 7.48 6.83
C THR A 166 -5.86 7.10 8.03
N HIS A 167 -5.20 6.73 9.13
CA HIS A 167 -5.86 6.46 10.41
C HIS A 167 -5.16 7.24 11.54
N VAL A 168 -5.93 7.87 12.40
CA VAL A 168 -5.46 8.43 13.66
C VAL A 168 -5.68 7.38 14.75
N GLU A 169 -4.67 7.10 15.56
CA GLU A 169 -4.65 6.03 16.56
C GLU A 169 -5.94 5.97 17.40
N ALA A 170 -6.66 4.86 17.21
CA ALA A 170 -7.87 4.49 17.94
C ALA A 170 -8.03 2.96 17.92
N GLU A 171 -8.91 2.43 18.75
CA GLU A 171 -9.16 0.97 18.79
C GLU A 171 -9.74 0.43 17.47
N SER A 172 -10.46 1.27 16.71
CA SER A 172 -11.09 0.89 15.45
C SER A 172 -11.07 2.05 14.44
N LEU A 173 -11.19 1.70 13.16
CA LEU A 173 -11.37 2.70 12.11
C LEU A 173 -12.74 3.40 12.24
N SER A 174 -12.78 4.70 11.96
CA SER A 174 -14.03 5.43 11.79
C SER A 174 -14.76 4.98 10.51
N ARG A 175 -16.05 5.34 10.42
CA ARG A 175 -16.85 5.04 9.22
C ARG A 175 -16.26 5.68 7.96
N GLU A 176 -15.77 6.90 8.08
CA GLU A 176 -15.15 7.64 6.98
C GLU A 176 -13.84 6.99 6.56
N GLU A 177 -12.99 6.58 7.50
CA GLU A 177 -11.73 5.88 7.22
C GLU A 177 -11.95 4.55 6.51
N ILE A 178 -12.96 3.77 6.92
CA ILE A 178 -13.35 2.52 6.25
C ILE A 178 -13.74 2.80 4.80
N LYS A 179 -14.64 3.77 4.56
CA LYS A 179 -15.12 4.09 3.21
C LYS A 179 -14.00 4.61 2.31
N LEU A 180 -13.14 5.51 2.82
CA LEU A 180 -12.01 6.04 2.05
C LEU A 180 -11.00 4.93 1.71
N SER A 181 -10.73 4.00 2.63
CA SER A 181 -9.85 2.86 2.37
C SER A 181 -10.43 1.93 1.29
N GLN A 182 -11.72 1.61 1.37
CA GLN A 182 -12.41 0.81 0.35
C GLN A 182 -12.44 1.53 -1.01
N ALA A 183 -12.70 2.84 -1.03
CA ALA A 183 -12.69 3.65 -2.25
C ALA A 183 -11.30 3.68 -2.90
N GLN A 184 -10.23 3.80 -2.11
CA GLN A 184 -8.86 3.75 -2.61
C GLN A 184 -8.55 2.38 -3.21
N GLY A 185 -8.90 1.28 -2.55
CA GLY A 185 -8.74 -0.07 -3.07
C GLY A 185 -9.48 -0.30 -4.38
N LYS A 186 -10.77 0.06 -4.41
CA LYS A 186 -11.61 -0.01 -5.61
C LYS A 186 -11.01 0.80 -6.79
N ARG A 187 -10.60 2.04 -6.53
CA ARG A 187 -9.97 2.90 -7.54
C ARG A 187 -8.68 2.28 -8.08
N MET A 188 -7.85 1.70 -7.20
CA MET A 188 -6.60 1.04 -7.62
C MET A 188 -6.88 -0.13 -8.55
N ALA A 189 -7.84 -0.98 -8.25
CA ALA A 189 -8.23 -2.10 -9.10
C ALA A 189 -8.75 -1.65 -10.47
N GLN A 190 -9.56 -0.58 -10.51
CA GLN A 190 -10.05 0.00 -11.77
C GLN A 190 -8.91 0.53 -12.64
N LEU A 191 -7.95 1.25 -12.05
CA LEU A 191 -6.78 1.76 -12.75
C LEU A 191 -5.87 0.62 -13.23
N ALA A 192 -5.64 -0.40 -12.41
CA ALA A 192 -4.87 -1.58 -12.79
C ALA A 192 -5.51 -2.31 -13.98
N SER A 193 -6.82 -2.49 -13.98
CA SER A 193 -7.54 -3.08 -15.11
C SER A 193 -7.41 -2.25 -16.38
N ALA A 194 -7.57 -0.93 -16.30
CA ALA A 194 -7.51 -0.03 -17.45
C ALA A 194 -6.11 0.03 -18.07
N LEU A 195 -5.06 0.11 -17.25
CA LEU A 195 -3.67 0.21 -17.71
C LEU A 195 -3.15 -1.13 -18.26
N ASN A 196 -3.55 -2.27 -17.68
CA ASN A 196 -3.17 -3.58 -18.22
C ASN A 196 -3.76 -3.84 -19.61
N GLN A 197 -4.99 -3.40 -19.88
CA GLN A 197 -5.60 -3.53 -21.19
C GLN A 197 -4.86 -2.73 -22.28
N SER A 198 -4.25 -1.61 -21.93
CA SER A 198 -3.49 -0.78 -22.85
C SER A 198 -2.10 -1.33 -23.20
N GLN A 199 -1.55 -2.26 -22.42
CA GLN A 199 -0.24 -2.88 -22.68
C GLN A 199 -0.34 -4.13 -23.58
N GLY A 200 -1.55 -4.64 -23.83
CA GLY A 200 -1.83 -5.79 -24.69
C GLY A 200 -2.33 -5.43 -26.09
N ALA A 201 -2.43 -4.15 -26.41
CA ALA A 201 -2.80 -3.62 -27.71
C ALA A 201 -1.59 -3.03 -28.44
#